data_924dd1a1bf7c9c1991df3ad98079c90f
#
_entry.id   924dd1a1bf7c9c1991df3ad98079c90f
#
_cell.length_a   1.000
_cell.length_b   1.000
_cell.length_c   1.000
_cell.angle_alpha   90.00
_cell.angle_beta   90.00
_cell.angle_gamma   90.00
#
_symmetry.space_group_name_H-M   'P 1'
#
loop_
_entity.id
_entity.type
_entity.pdbx_description
1 polymer ?
#
loop_
_entity_poly.entity_id
_entity_poly.type
_entity_poly.pdbx_seq_one_letter_code
_entity_poly.pdbx_strand_id
1 'polypeptide(L)'
;MKNMWLLGLIILLPPLSSFAQHNDFGLGVIIGEPTGLSWKIWAGGKNALAGAAAWSLGRTDAFHLHADYLFHNFRLFPVSKGRLPFYYGLGVRFLFHENGEESTKVGVRFPLGIEYIFATSSLGIFIEIVPILDLSPGTDFDLNAAIGFRFYF
;
A
#
# COMPACT_ATOMS: atom_id res chain seq x y z
N MET A 1 -40.04 6.42 12.76
CA MET A 1 -39.73 5.65 11.54
C MET A 1 -38.46 6.18 10.87
N LYS A 2 -37.46 6.37 11.65
CA LYS A 2 -36.17 6.81 11.14
C LYS A 2 -35.13 5.90 11.79
N ASN A 3 -34.21 5.39 10.99
CA ASN A 3 -33.03 4.67 11.44
C ASN A 3 -33.14 3.14 11.56
N MET A 4 -33.58 2.53 10.49
CA MET A 4 -33.52 1.06 10.41
C MET A 4 -32.57 0.56 9.29
N TRP A 5 -31.56 1.39 8.93
CA TRP A 5 -30.57 1.02 7.94
C TRP A 5 -29.14 0.96 8.49
N LEU A 6 -29.00 0.89 9.82
CA LEU A 6 -27.71 0.71 10.48
C LEU A 6 -27.45 -0.74 10.88
N LEU A 7 -28.12 -1.68 10.23
CA LEU A 7 -27.89 -3.09 10.47
C LEU A 7 -27.17 -3.71 9.26
N GLY A 8 -25.90 -4.03 9.45
CA GLY A 8 -25.31 -5.12 8.75
C GLY A 8 -24.12 -4.87 7.85
N LEU A 9 -23.19 -4.03 8.21
CA LEU A 9 -21.82 -4.24 7.74
C LEU A 9 -21.07 -5.05 8.81
N ILE A 10 -21.51 -6.28 9.01
CA ILE A 10 -20.65 -7.30 9.62
C ILE A 10 -19.61 -7.60 8.54
N ILE A 11 -18.51 -6.87 8.60
CA ILE A 11 -17.30 -7.26 7.89
C ILE A 11 -16.94 -8.62 8.47
N LEU A 12 -17.14 -9.67 7.68
CA LEU A 12 -16.58 -10.98 7.95
C LEU A 12 -15.05 -10.82 7.85
N LEU A 13 -14.45 -10.32 8.93
CA LEU A 13 -13.01 -10.41 9.10
C LEU A 13 -12.70 -11.90 9.24
N PRO A 14 -11.91 -12.49 8.35
CA PRO A 14 -11.42 -13.83 8.59
C PRO A 14 -10.71 -13.84 9.93
N PRO A 15 -10.77 -14.94 10.69
CA PRO A 15 -10.15 -14.99 12.00
C PRO A 15 -8.66 -14.67 11.85
N LEU A 16 -8.23 -13.63 12.53
CA LEU A 16 -6.83 -13.16 12.57
C LEU A 16 -5.84 -14.26 13.02
N SER A 17 -6.37 -15.34 13.57
CA SER A 17 -5.57 -16.45 14.05
C SER A 17 -4.88 -17.29 12.96
N SER A 18 -5.30 -17.18 11.71
CA SER A 18 -4.68 -17.94 10.62
C SER A 18 -3.43 -17.26 10.04
N PHE A 19 -3.22 -15.99 10.33
CA PHE A 19 -2.09 -15.22 9.80
C PHE A 19 -0.90 -15.15 10.77
N ALA A 20 -1.09 -15.60 12.01
CA ALA A 20 -0.11 -15.44 13.08
C ALA A 20 1.09 -16.38 13.02
N GLN A 21 1.10 -17.37 12.12
CA GLN A 21 2.15 -18.40 12.13
C GLN A 21 3.32 -18.14 11.19
N HIS A 22 3.24 -17.16 10.28
CA HIS A 22 4.27 -16.98 9.25
C HIS A 22 4.79 -15.55 9.07
N ASN A 23 4.38 -14.59 9.88
CA ASN A 23 4.73 -13.17 9.69
C ASN A 23 4.40 -12.66 8.28
N ASP A 24 3.29 -13.11 7.73
CA ASP A 24 2.90 -12.80 6.34
C ASP A 24 2.12 -11.50 6.21
N PHE A 25 1.65 -10.94 7.32
CA PHE A 25 0.90 -9.69 7.32
C PHE A 25 1.71 -8.56 7.92
N GLY A 26 1.88 -7.47 7.17
CA GLY A 26 2.55 -6.27 7.61
C GLY A 26 1.57 -5.10 7.75
N LEU A 27 1.72 -4.34 8.81
CA LEU A 27 0.97 -3.10 9.05
C LEU A 27 1.94 -2.02 9.51
N GLY A 28 1.77 -0.82 9.00
CA GLY A 28 2.66 0.28 9.34
C GLY A 28 2.20 1.62 8.79
N VAL A 29 3.17 2.47 8.53
CA VAL A 29 2.92 3.82 8.02
C VAL A 29 3.73 4.06 6.76
N ILE A 30 3.18 4.92 5.92
CA ILE A 30 3.84 5.45 4.74
C ILE A 30 3.87 6.97 4.84
N ILE A 31 5.00 7.57 4.53
CA ILE A 31 5.26 9.00 4.64
C ILE A 31 5.77 9.50 3.30
N GLY A 32 5.16 10.56 2.81
CA GLY A 32 5.49 11.17 1.52
C GLY A 32 4.23 11.45 0.73
N GLU A 33 4.19 11.03 -0.50
CA GLU A 33 3.00 11.03 -1.33
C GLU A 33 2.61 9.58 -1.68
N PRO A 34 1.59 9.04 -1.05
CA PRO A 34 0.74 9.59 0.02
C PRO A 34 1.28 9.35 1.44
N THR A 35 0.65 9.95 2.46
CA THR A 35 0.97 9.72 3.87
C THR A 35 -0.22 9.09 4.59
N GLY A 36 0.00 7.99 5.28
CA GLY A 36 -1.06 7.29 6.00
C GLY A 36 -0.70 5.90 6.49
N LEU A 37 -1.69 5.03 6.53
CA LEU A 37 -1.54 3.64 6.97
C LEU A 37 -1.21 2.74 5.78
N SER A 38 -0.21 1.90 5.97
CA SER A 38 0.27 0.95 4.94
C SER A 38 0.09 -0.48 5.43
N TRP A 39 -0.28 -1.37 4.53
CA TRP A 39 -0.42 -2.79 4.80
C TRP A 39 0.21 -3.61 3.68
N LYS A 40 0.60 -4.84 4.01
CA LYS A 40 1.17 -5.78 3.05
C LYS A 40 0.86 -7.20 3.48
N ILE A 41 0.51 -8.05 2.52
CA ILE A 41 0.25 -9.48 2.73
C ILE A 41 1.14 -10.25 1.77
N TRP A 42 2.01 -11.09 2.28
CA TRP A 42 2.80 -12.00 1.46
C TRP A 42 1.92 -13.11 0.92
N ALA A 43 1.92 -13.30 -0.38
CA ALA A 43 1.11 -14.30 -1.10
C ALA A 43 1.94 -15.49 -1.59
N GLY A 44 3.10 -15.68 -1.01
CA GLY A 44 4.10 -16.68 -1.40
C GLY A 44 5.48 -16.08 -1.22
N GLY A 45 6.53 -16.84 -1.52
CA GLY A 45 7.89 -16.41 -1.21
C GLY A 45 8.38 -15.12 -1.88
N LYS A 46 7.79 -14.73 -2.99
CA LYS A 46 8.23 -13.57 -3.79
C LYS A 46 7.15 -12.56 -4.12
N ASN A 47 5.90 -12.91 -3.93
CA ASN A 47 4.77 -12.09 -4.32
C ASN A 47 4.04 -11.56 -3.10
N ALA A 48 3.49 -10.37 -3.21
CA ALA A 48 2.72 -9.76 -2.14
C ALA A 48 1.60 -8.88 -2.68
N LEU A 49 0.56 -8.73 -1.89
CA LEU A 49 -0.45 -7.71 -2.07
C LEU A 49 -0.20 -6.62 -1.04
N ALA A 50 -0.08 -5.39 -1.47
CA ALA A 50 0.19 -4.26 -0.59
C ALA A 50 -0.75 -3.12 -0.89
N GLY A 51 -0.92 -2.23 0.08
CA GLY A 51 -1.75 -1.06 -0.13
C GLY A 51 -1.62 -0.04 0.98
N ALA A 52 -2.37 1.03 0.84
CA ALA A 52 -2.46 2.06 1.85
C ALA A 52 -3.81 2.78 1.82
N ALA A 53 -4.20 3.26 2.98
CA ALA A 53 -5.25 4.25 3.16
C ALA A 53 -4.58 5.51 3.68
N ALA A 54 -4.59 6.56 2.89
CA ALA A 54 -3.71 7.68 3.12
C ALA A 54 -4.33 9.00 2.67
N TRP A 55 -3.67 10.08 3.03
CA TRP A 55 -4.03 11.42 2.60
C TRP A 55 -2.91 11.97 1.72
N SER A 56 -3.29 12.63 0.65
CA SER A 56 -2.36 13.43 -0.13
C SER A 56 -2.18 14.77 0.56
N LEU A 57 -0.97 15.08 0.97
CA LEU A 57 -0.61 16.35 1.61
C LEU A 57 -0.17 17.39 0.59
N GLY A 58 -0.34 17.11 -0.69
CA GLY A 58 0.00 18.00 -1.78
C GLY A 58 -0.96 19.16 -1.94
N ARG A 59 -1.16 19.61 -3.17
CA ARG A 59 -1.87 20.84 -3.51
C ARG A 59 -3.38 20.81 -3.22
N THR A 60 -3.95 19.64 -3.03
CA THR A 60 -5.38 19.46 -2.74
C THR A 60 -5.53 18.37 -1.70
N ASP A 61 -6.35 18.64 -0.68
CA ASP A 61 -6.69 17.65 0.31
C ASP A 61 -7.49 16.53 -0.35
N ALA A 62 -6.90 15.37 -0.42
CA ALA A 62 -7.49 14.19 -1.05
C ALA A 62 -7.24 12.95 -0.22
N PHE A 63 -8.24 12.09 -0.15
CA PHE A 63 -8.13 10.76 0.42
C PHE A 63 -7.67 9.78 -0.66
N HIS A 64 -6.65 9.01 -0.35
CA HIS A 64 -5.97 8.11 -1.29
C HIS A 64 -6.11 6.67 -0.82
N LEU A 65 -6.67 5.84 -1.67
CA LEU A 65 -6.67 4.39 -1.50
C LEU A 65 -5.93 3.75 -2.65
N HIS A 66 -5.03 2.81 -2.34
CA HIS A 66 -4.44 2.00 -3.40
C HIS A 66 -4.22 0.56 -2.95
N ALA A 67 -4.13 -0.31 -3.94
CA ALA A 67 -3.73 -1.70 -3.79
C ALA A 67 -2.82 -2.10 -4.95
N ASP A 68 -1.70 -2.71 -4.64
CA ASP A 68 -0.67 -3.10 -5.59
C ASP A 68 -0.35 -4.58 -5.44
N TYR A 69 -0.17 -5.26 -6.55
CA TYR A 69 0.41 -6.60 -6.59
C TYR A 69 1.91 -6.48 -6.87
N LEU A 70 2.74 -7.00 -5.97
CA LEU A 70 4.18 -6.79 -5.96
C LEU A 70 4.93 -8.10 -6.23
N PHE A 71 5.98 -7.99 -7.02
CA PHE A 71 6.97 -9.03 -7.27
C PHE A 71 8.30 -8.61 -6.65
N HIS A 72 8.93 -9.51 -5.89
CA HIS A 72 10.16 -9.23 -5.17
C HIS A 72 11.32 -10.02 -5.74
N ASN A 73 12.47 -9.36 -5.87
CA ASN A 73 13.74 -9.99 -6.22
C ASN A 73 14.69 -9.87 -5.01
N PHE A 74 14.93 -10.98 -4.33
CA PHE A 74 15.80 -11.06 -3.16
C PHE A 74 17.28 -11.24 -3.51
N ARG A 75 17.60 -11.45 -4.79
CA ARG A 75 18.96 -11.74 -5.25
C ARG A 75 19.68 -10.51 -5.76
N LEU A 76 18.96 -9.45 -6.09
CA LEU A 76 19.54 -8.25 -6.71
C LEU A 76 20.49 -7.52 -5.76
N PHE A 77 20.14 -7.44 -4.49
CA PHE A 77 20.95 -6.80 -3.45
C PHE A 77 21.23 -7.79 -2.32
N PRO A 78 22.32 -8.59 -2.42
CA PRO A 78 22.66 -9.54 -1.35
C PRO A 78 23.15 -8.79 -0.11
N VAL A 79 22.63 -9.17 1.06
CA VAL A 79 23.03 -8.63 2.36
C VAL A 79 23.39 -9.75 3.29
N SER A 80 24.32 -9.48 4.24
CA SER A 80 24.77 -10.49 5.20
C SER A 80 23.77 -10.75 6.31
N LYS A 81 22.95 -9.75 6.67
CA LYS A 81 21.88 -9.87 7.67
C LYS A 81 20.59 -9.29 7.12
N GLY A 82 19.47 -9.95 7.44
CA GLY A 82 18.18 -9.55 6.93
C GLY A 82 18.00 -9.84 5.45
N ARG A 83 17.06 -9.15 4.84
CA ARG A 83 16.78 -9.26 3.41
C ARG A 83 16.54 -7.87 2.82
N LEU A 84 17.01 -7.67 1.61
CA LEU A 84 16.85 -6.39 0.90
C LEU A 84 16.28 -6.66 -0.51
N PRO A 85 15.02 -7.06 -0.62
CA PRO A 85 14.42 -7.27 -1.93
C PRO A 85 14.17 -5.96 -2.66
N PHE A 86 14.46 -5.96 -3.94
CA PHE A 86 13.90 -5.01 -4.89
C PHE A 86 12.50 -5.48 -5.26
N TYR A 87 11.54 -4.58 -5.32
CA TYR A 87 10.20 -4.93 -5.76
C TYR A 87 9.68 -3.99 -6.85
N TYR A 88 8.83 -4.54 -7.67
CA TYR A 88 8.08 -3.84 -8.69
C TYR A 88 6.68 -4.45 -8.78
N GLY A 89 5.77 -3.75 -9.37
CA GLY A 89 4.42 -4.29 -9.46
C GLY A 89 3.47 -3.45 -10.29
N LEU A 90 2.21 -3.80 -10.13
CA LEU A 90 1.09 -3.16 -10.80
C LEU A 90 -0.05 -3.02 -9.79
N GLY A 91 -0.67 -1.85 -9.78
CA GLY A 91 -1.76 -1.60 -8.86
C GLY A 91 -2.75 -0.58 -9.40
N VAL A 92 -3.72 -0.29 -8.55
CA VAL A 92 -4.76 0.70 -8.82
C VAL A 92 -4.83 1.70 -7.69
N ARG A 93 -5.19 2.94 -8.01
CA ARG A 93 -5.48 3.95 -7.01
C ARG A 93 -6.83 4.59 -7.23
N PHE A 94 -7.42 5.01 -6.10
CA PHE A 94 -8.58 5.87 -6.06
C PHE A 94 -8.22 7.10 -5.26
N LEU A 95 -8.48 8.26 -5.83
CA LEU A 95 -8.19 9.55 -5.21
C LEU A 95 -9.51 10.31 -5.07
N PHE A 96 -9.95 10.52 -3.84
CA PHE A 96 -11.20 11.18 -3.50
C PHE A 96 -10.91 12.60 -3.02
N HIS A 97 -11.46 13.61 -3.70
CA HIS A 97 -11.30 15.01 -3.32
C HIS A 97 -12.43 15.44 -2.38
N GLU A 98 -12.08 16.15 -1.30
CA GLU A 98 -13.05 16.53 -0.26
C GLU A 98 -14.01 17.66 -0.72
N ASN A 99 -13.63 18.45 -1.69
CA ASN A 99 -14.38 19.65 -2.06
C ASN A 99 -15.51 19.42 -3.06
N GLY A 100 -15.87 18.19 -3.39
CA GLY A 100 -17.07 17.85 -4.15
C GLY A 100 -17.14 18.34 -5.61
N GLU A 101 -16.24 19.21 -6.04
CA GLU A 101 -16.23 19.77 -7.39
C GLU A 101 -15.43 18.94 -8.38
N GLU A 102 -14.57 18.07 -7.90
CA GLU A 102 -13.75 17.22 -8.74
C GLU A 102 -14.16 15.76 -8.61
N SER A 103 -14.19 15.08 -9.73
CA SER A 103 -14.49 13.67 -9.80
C SER A 103 -13.40 12.85 -9.15
N THR A 104 -13.77 11.71 -8.58
CA THR A 104 -12.81 10.70 -8.12
C THR A 104 -11.86 10.33 -9.24
N LYS A 105 -10.57 10.40 -8.98
CA LYS A 105 -9.56 9.92 -9.92
C LYS A 105 -9.34 8.43 -9.73
N VAL A 106 -9.27 7.72 -10.83
CA VAL A 106 -8.91 6.30 -10.87
C VAL A 106 -7.69 6.14 -11.76
N GLY A 107 -6.68 5.48 -11.26
CA GLY A 107 -5.42 5.34 -11.97
C GLY A 107 -4.77 3.98 -11.81
N VAL A 108 -3.79 3.72 -12.67
CA VAL A 108 -2.92 2.56 -12.64
C VAL A 108 -1.59 2.97 -12.04
N ARG A 109 -1.06 2.15 -11.14
CA ARG A 109 0.20 2.37 -10.43
C ARG A 109 1.25 1.37 -10.89
N PHE A 110 2.49 1.83 -10.95
CA PHE A 110 3.65 0.99 -11.26
C PHE A 110 4.70 1.18 -10.15
N PRO A 111 4.50 0.57 -8.96
CA PRO A 111 5.44 0.75 -7.87
C PRO A 111 6.80 0.12 -8.18
N LEU A 112 7.85 0.83 -7.80
CA LEU A 112 9.24 0.41 -7.86
C LEU A 112 9.88 0.76 -6.52
N GLY A 113 10.46 -0.20 -5.83
CA GLY A 113 11.04 0.08 -4.53
C GLY A 113 12.00 -0.96 -4.02
N ILE A 114 12.56 -0.66 -2.86
CA ILE A 114 13.36 -1.58 -2.07
C ILE A 114 12.82 -1.60 -0.66
N GLU A 115 12.89 -2.76 -0.02
CA GLU A 115 12.50 -2.94 1.37
C GLU A 115 13.61 -3.66 2.11
N TYR A 116 14.03 -3.13 3.24
CA TYR A 116 14.93 -3.85 4.13
C TYR A 116 14.12 -4.52 5.23
N ILE A 117 14.22 -5.85 5.30
CA ILE A 117 13.54 -6.67 6.29
C ILE A 117 14.58 -7.15 7.30
N PHE A 118 14.45 -6.70 8.54
CA PHE A 118 15.39 -7.01 9.61
C PHE A 118 15.35 -8.50 9.97
N ALA A 119 16.54 -9.08 10.22
CA ALA A 119 16.66 -10.50 10.56
C ALA A 119 16.17 -10.83 11.98
N THR A 120 16.33 -9.90 12.92
CA THR A 120 16.07 -10.10 14.34
C THR A 120 14.77 -9.51 14.85
N SER A 121 14.10 -8.72 14.02
CA SER A 121 12.80 -8.12 14.33
C SER A 121 11.86 -8.28 13.16
N SER A 122 10.57 -8.21 13.43
CA SER A 122 9.54 -8.31 12.39
C SER A 122 9.29 -6.95 11.72
N LEU A 123 10.34 -6.17 11.52
CA LEU A 123 10.27 -4.82 10.97
C LEU A 123 10.81 -4.79 9.54
N GLY A 124 10.09 -4.09 8.66
CA GLY A 124 10.54 -3.75 7.32
C GLY A 124 10.52 -2.25 7.11
N ILE A 125 11.56 -1.70 6.50
CA ILE A 125 11.63 -0.30 6.07
C ILE A 125 11.71 -0.28 4.55
N PHE A 126 10.89 0.53 3.91
CA PHE A 126 10.85 0.59 2.45
C PHE A 126 10.91 2.02 1.94
N ILE A 127 11.42 2.14 0.72
CA ILE A 127 11.37 3.36 -0.06
C ILE A 127 10.85 3.00 -1.46
N GLU A 128 9.97 3.81 -2.00
CA GLU A 128 9.40 3.54 -3.31
C GLU A 128 9.17 4.80 -4.13
N ILE A 129 9.21 4.62 -5.44
CA ILE A 129 8.81 5.59 -6.45
C ILE A 129 7.70 4.93 -7.26
N VAL A 130 6.63 5.66 -7.50
CA VAL A 130 5.45 5.11 -8.15
C VAL A 130 4.99 6.03 -9.26
N PRO A 131 5.34 5.72 -10.51
CA PRO A 131 4.65 6.31 -11.66
C PRO A 131 3.18 5.90 -11.67
N ILE A 132 2.31 6.85 -11.93
CA ILE A 132 0.86 6.64 -11.91
C ILE A 132 0.27 7.25 -13.18
N LEU A 133 -0.61 6.51 -13.83
CA LEU A 133 -1.39 6.97 -14.95
C LEU A 133 -2.86 7.02 -14.52
N ASP A 134 -3.37 8.21 -14.27
CA ASP A 134 -4.79 8.41 -14.01
C ASP A 134 -5.58 8.30 -15.32
N LEU A 135 -6.63 7.52 -15.31
CA LEU A 135 -7.44 7.21 -16.49
C LEU A 135 -8.79 7.90 -16.47
N SER A 136 -9.27 8.31 -15.31
CA SER A 136 -10.57 8.94 -15.11
C SER A 136 -10.46 10.09 -14.09
N PRO A 137 -11.10 11.21 -14.27
CA PRO A 137 -11.99 11.60 -15.39
C PRO A 137 -11.26 11.86 -16.71
N GLY A 138 -9.96 12.07 -16.69
CA GLY A 138 -9.11 12.25 -17.86
C GLY A 138 -7.77 11.57 -17.66
N THR A 139 -7.02 11.39 -18.74
CA THR A 139 -5.69 10.81 -18.69
C THR A 139 -4.68 11.84 -18.19
N ASP A 140 -3.99 11.50 -17.10
CA ASP A 140 -2.97 12.35 -16.49
C ASP A 140 -1.85 11.49 -15.91
N PHE A 141 -0.63 12.01 -15.97
CA PHE A 141 0.53 11.34 -15.40
C PHE A 141 0.90 11.97 -14.07
N ASP A 142 1.21 11.13 -13.08
CA ASP A 142 1.66 11.54 -11.76
C ASP A 142 2.84 10.69 -11.31
N LEU A 143 3.65 11.21 -10.41
CA LEU A 143 4.78 10.51 -9.83
C LEU A 143 4.76 10.69 -8.32
N ASN A 144 4.61 9.58 -7.61
CA ASN A 144 4.65 9.58 -6.15
C ASN A 144 5.96 8.99 -5.66
N ALA A 145 6.41 9.47 -4.51
CA ALA A 145 7.56 8.93 -3.82
C ALA A 145 7.28 8.89 -2.32
N ALA A 146 7.65 7.81 -1.68
CA ALA A 146 7.38 7.62 -0.27
C ALA A 146 8.42 6.73 0.41
N ILE A 147 8.53 6.89 1.71
CA ILE A 147 9.25 6.01 2.61
C ILE A 147 8.27 5.50 3.66
N GLY A 148 8.47 4.29 4.13
CA GLY A 148 7.60 3.75 5.16
C GLY A 148 8.23 2.63 5.95
N PHE A 149 7.49 2.20 6.95
CA PHE A 149 7.86 1.01 7.70
C PHE A 149 6.63 0.19 8.02
N ARG A 150 6.83 -1.11 8.11
CA ARG A 150 5.79 -2.08 8.47
C ARG A 150 6.31 -3.02 9.53
N PHE A 151 5.44 -3.37 10.43
CA PHE A 151 5.65 -4.44 11.39
C PHE A 151 4.92 -5.68 10.89
N TYR A 152 5.62 -6.81 10.80
CA TYR A 152 5.07 -8.06 10.30
C TYR A 152 4.65 -8.98 11.44
N PHE A 153 3.45 -9.52 11.31
CA PHE A 153 2.85 -10.43 12.29
C PHE A 153 2.81 -11.88 11.78
#